data_d568a509cf31d02104ddf1a6cc4cdb14
#
_entry.id   d568a509cf31d02104ddf1a6cc4cdb14
#
_cell.length_a   1.000
_cell.length_b   1.000
_cell.length_c   1.000
_cell.angle_alpha   90.00
_cell.angle_beta   90.00
_cell.angle_gamma   90.00
#
_symmetry.space_group_name_H-M   'P 1'
#
loop_
_entity.id
_entity.type
_entity.pdbx_description
1 polymer ?
#
loop_
_entity_poly.entity_id
_entity_poly.type
_entity_poly.pdbx_seq_one_letter_code
_entity_poly.pdbx_strand_id
1 'polypeptide(L)'
;MKMDQTSPTTGRTGTSFGIDLDTQDRFSTSKICSLKHNFHQHPLLQLPALEQLARELDPLHKCRFVRPGITQASGFSHADRHPEGRSIEEVFRRIEEPASWVALYNVEVIPRYRALLGEIMDSVRSRVEQEQPDIFLETGFIFISAPPSVTPFHIDRENNFWLQLQGRKTMSVWSPADRSVVSVEAVEEFIVAHSLRNVRFKEAFRPGSQEFDVGPGDGVYFPSTSPHMTRSEPNWAIPGDGVSVSFGVNFYTSATRRAARVHQFNRVLRKGLNFSPAAPGQAPVLDTLKAPLGHVVGAARRLAGAVLRSARPTAAPPPGA
;
A
#
# COMPACT_ATOMS: atom_id res chain seq x y z
N MET A 1 -16.26 11.53 -63.07
CA MET A 1 -15.91 12.49 -62.01
C MET A 1 -16.21 11.83 -60.67
N LYS A 2 -15.22 11.12 -60.14
CA LYS A 2 -15.34 10.42 -58.81
C LYS A 2 -14.85 11.39 -57.75
N MET A 3 -15.72 11.77 -56.84
CA MET A 3 -15.36 12.52 -55.65
C MET A 3 -14.76 11.55 -54.60
N ASP A 4 -13.54 11.83 -54.29
CA ASP A 4 -12.79 11.16 -53.24
C ASP A 4 -13.18 11.78 -51.91
N GLN A 5 -13.83 11.00 -51.04
CA GLN A 5 -14.16 11.40 -49.66
C GLN A 5 -13.03 10.92 -48.74
N THR A 6 -12.05 11.77 -48.51
CA THR A 6 -11.10 11.58 -47.41
C THR A 6 -11.74 12.00 -46.09
N SER A 7 -12.11 11.02 -45.29
CA SER A 7 -12.51 11.23 -43.90
C SER A 7 -11.28 11.71 -43.07
N PRO A 8 -11.42 12.74 -42.21
CA PRO A 8 -10.34 13.15 -41.35
C PRO A 8 -10.18 12.13 -40.22
N THR A 9 -9.05 11.47 -40.17
CA THR A 9 -8.59 10.68 -39.04
C THR A 9 -8.30 11.63 -37.88
N THR A 10 -9.20 11.74 -36.93
CA THR A 10 -8.95 12.45 -35.67
C THR A 10 -7.91 11.66 -34.87
N GLY A 11 -6.66 12.04 -35.01
CA GLY A 11 -5.55 11.57 -34.19
C GLY A 11 -5.79 12.03 -32.74
N ARG A 12 -6.20 11.11 -31.86
CA ARG A 12 -6.09 11.29 -30.42
C ARG A 12 -4.63 11.21 -30.04
N THR A 13 -3.92 12.34 -30.03
CA THR A 13 -2.63 12.48 -29.35
C THR A 13 -2.88 12.58 -27.84
N GLY A 14 -3.43 11.54 -27.25
CA GLY A 14 -3.48 11.41 -25.79
C GLY A 14 -2.14 10.84 -25.33
N THR A 15 -1.47 11.50 -24.41
CA THR A 15 -0.31 10.96 -23.72
C THR A 15 -0.72 9.63 -23.09
N SER A 16 -0.13 8.52 -23.51
CA SER A 16 -0.36 7.21 -22.86
C SER A 16 0.38 7.20 -21.53
N PHE A 17 -0.36 6.99 -20.44
CA PHE A 17 0.23 6.80 -19.13
C PHE A 17 0.60 5.32 -18.91
N GLY A 18 1.71 5.07 -18.20
CA GLY A 18 2.14 3.70 -17.92
C GLY A 18 3.31 3.63 -16.94
N ILE A 19 3.54 2.42 -16.47
CA ILE A 19 4.72 2.03 -15.70
C ILE A 19 5.68 1.30 -16.64
N ASP A 20 6.95 1.71 -16.61
CA ASP A 20 8.06 1.03 -17.25
C ASP A 20 8.78 0.15 -16.21
N LEU A 21 8.73 -1.15 -16.43
CA LEU A 21 9.37 -2.18 -15.62
C LEU A 21 10.73 -2.62 -16.18
N ASP A 22 11.09 -2.17 -17.38
CA ASP A 22 12.35 -2.53 -18.05
C ASP A 22 13.48 -1.56 -17.64
N THR A 23 13.64 -1.38 -16.34
CA THR A 23 14.75 -0.64 -15.73
C THR A 23 16.00 -1.52 -15.64
N GLN A 24 17.07 -1.02 -14.99
CA GLN A 24 18.33 -1.78 -14.84
C GLN A 24 18.13 -3.14 -14.14
N ASP A 25 17.10 -3.25 -13.30
CA ASP A 25 16.74 -4.48 -12.62
C ASP A 25 15.67 -5.23 -13.43
N ARG A 26 15.96 -6.46 -13.84
CA ARG A 26 14.94 -7.30 -14.46
C ARG A 26 13.79 -7.52 -13.48
N PHE A 27 12.61 -6.99 -13.81
CA PHE A 27 11.41 -7.11 -13.00
C PHE A 27 11.06 -8.57 -12.70
N SER A 28 10.74 -8.84 -11.44
CA SER A 28 10.13 -10.08 -10.97
C SER A 28 9.23 -9.77 -9.79
N THR A 29 8.08 -10.42 -9.75
CA THR A 29 7.11 -10.29 -8.64
C THR A 29 7.62 -10.80 -7.30
N SER A 30 8.76 -11.47 -7.26
CA SER A 30 9.42 -11.97 -6.04
C SER A 30 10.54 -11.08 -5.53
N LYS A 31 10.88 -10.00 -6.26
CA LYS A 31 12.02 -9.13 -5.96
C LYS A 31 11.55 -7.69 -5.72
N ILE A 32 12.36 -6.95 -4.99
CA ILE A 32 12.26 -5.50 -4.91
C ILE A 32 12.90 -4.94 -6.17
N CYS A 33 12.19 -4.08 -6.91
CA CYS A 33 12.65 -3.55 -8.19
C CYS A 33 12.37 -2.04 -8.26
N SER A 34 13.32 -1.26 -8.78
CA SER A 34 13.07 0.10 -9.22
C SER A 34 12.17 0.10 -10.47
N LEU A 35 11.42 1.15 -10.68
CA LEU A 35 10.60 1.35 -11.88
C LEU A 35 10.55 2.83 -12.26
N LYS A 36 10.12 3.09 -13.48
CA LYS A 36 9.81 4.44 -13.98
C LYS A 36 8.33 4.53 -14.36
N HIS A 37 7.77 5.72 -14.33
CA HIS A 37 6.40 5.97 -14.74
C HIS A 37 6.21 7.43 -15.19
N ASN A 38 5.11 7.71 -15.89
CA ASN A 38 4.73 9.07 -16.26
C ASN A 38 3.42 9.56 -15.59
N PHE A 39 2.88 8.79 -14.64
CA PHE A 39 1.67 9.15 -13.89
C PHE A 39 1.82 10.40 -13.02
N HIS A 40 3.04 10.86 -12.73
CA HIS A 40 3.29 12.14 -12.07
C HIS A 40 2.72 13.34 -12.86
N GLN A 41 2.46 13.18 -14.16
CA GLN A 41 1.84 14.19 -15.03
C GLN A 41 0.32 14.03 -15.13
N HIS A 42 -0.27 12.98 -14.55
CA HIS A 42 -1.70 12.72 -14.69
C HIS A 42 -2.54 13.77 -13.95
N PRO A 43 -3.58 14.36 -14.59
CA PRO A 43 -4.37 15.46 -14.01
C PRO A 43 -5.02 15.13 -12.67
N LEU A 44 -5.51 13.89 -12.48
CA LEU A 44 -6.11 13.44 -11.20
C LEU A 44 -5.10 13.31 -10.05
N LEU A 45 -3.79 13.37 -10.33
CA LEU A 45 -2.74 13.21 -9.33
C LEU A 45 -2.04 14.55 -8.99
N GLN A 46 -2.59 15.67 -9.46
CA GLN A 46 -2.15 17.01 -9.08
C GLN A 46 -2.82 17.48 -7.79
N LEU A 47 -2.15 18.29 -6.98
CA LEU A 47 -2.63 18.73 -5.65
C LEU A 47 -4.07 19.24 -5.64
N PRO A 48 -4.55 20.08 -6.60
CA PRO A 48 -5.96 20.52 -6.60
C PRO A 48 -6.96 19.38 -6.75
N ALA A 49 -6.65 18.37 -7.58
CA ALA A 49 -7.50 17.19 -7.74
C ALA A 49 -7.46 16.29 -6.50
N LEU A 50 -6.32 16.22 -5.80
CA LEU A 50 -6.16 15.46 -4.56
C LEU A 50 -6.88 16.13 -3.38
N GLU A 51 -6.93 17.46 -3.33
CA GLU A 51 -7.78 18.20 -2.36
C GLU A 51 -9.26 17.86 -2.57
N GLN A 52 -9.73 17.89 -3.82
CA GLN A 52 -11.11 17.50 -4.13
C GLN A 52 -11.38 16.04 -3.74
N LEU A 53 -10.45 15.12 -4.05
CA LEU A 53 -10.54 13.73 -3.63
C LEU A 53 -10.64 13.60 -2.10
N ALA A 54 -9.82 14.35 -1.36
CA ALA A 54 -9.83 14.33 0.10
C ALA A 54 -11.21 14.75 0.65
N ARG A 55 -11.83 15.79 0.09
CA ARG A 55 -13.20 16.23 0.46
C ARG A 55 -14.24 15.15 0.24
N GLU A 56 -14.10 14.35 -0.82
CA GLU A 56 -15.02 13.24 -1.12
C GLU A 56 -14.78 12.02 -0.23
N LEU A 57 -13.53 11.80 0.20
CA LEU A 57 -13.14 10.67 1.05
C LEU A 57 -13.32 10.91 2.55
N ASP A 58 -13.30 12.17 3.01
CA ASP A 58 -13.42 12.50 4.43
C ASP A 58 -14.75 12.04 5.05
N PRO A 59 -15.93 12.27 4.44
CA PRO A 59 -17.20 11.72 4.96
C PRO A 59 -17.25 10.19 4.98
N LEU A 60 -16.42 9.54 4.19
CA LEU A 60 -16.28 8.07 4.13
C LEU A 60 -15.27 7.54 5.15
N HIS A 61 -14.70 8.40 6.00
CA HIS A 61 -13.63 8.07 6.94
C HIS A 61 -12.41 7.42 6.25
N LYS A 62 -12.04 7.92 5.08
CA LYS A 62 -10.91 7.42 4.28
C LYS A 62 -9.75 8.42 4.20
N CYS A 63 -9.85 9.57 4.84
CA CYS A 63 -8.72 10.43 5.14
C CYS A 63 -8.06 9.98 6.45
N ARG A 64 -6.74 9.98 6.50
CA ARG A 64 -5.94 9.64 7.66
C ARG A 64 -4.88 10.69 7.90
N PHE A 65 -4.62 10.95 9.17
CA PHE A 65 -3.66 11.95 9.60
C PHE A 65 -2.64 11.31 10.54
N VAL A 66 -1.41 11.78 10.48
CA VAL A 66 -0.35 11.35 11.38
C VAL A 66 -0.19 12.39 12.49
N ARG A 67 0.04 11.91 13.71
CA ARG A 67 0.32 12.77 14.85
C ARG A 67 1.74 13.34 14.76
N PRO A 68 1.98 14.57 15.21
CA PRO A 68 3.33 15.11 15.30
C PRO A 68 4.26 14.22 16.13
N GLY A 69 5.57 14.24 15.81
CA GLY A 69 6.60 13.51 16.56
C GLY A 69 6.73 12.04 16.22
N ILE A 70 6.09 11.55 15.16
CA ILE A 70 6.27 10.18 14.66
C ILE A 70 7.67 10.02 14.08
N THR A 71 8.31 8.87 14.39
CA THR A 71 9.60 8.44 13.87
C THR A 71 9.46 7.15 13.07
N GLN A 72 10.50 6.75 12.34
CA GLN A 72 10.53 5.48 11.62
C GLN A 72 10.36 4.25 12.55
N ALA A 73 10.76 4.37 13.83
CA ALA A 73 10.62 3.33 14.84
C ALA A 73 9.25 3.36 15.57
N SER A 74 8.43 4.36 15.34
CA SER A 74 7.09 4.46 15.91
C SER A 74 6.20 3.32 15.42
N GLY A 75 5.20 2.94 16.22
CA GLY A 75 4.15 2.04 15.76
C GLY A 75 3.34 2.70 14.64
N PHE A 76 3.02 1.94 13.59
CA PHE A 76 2.19 2.41 12.50
C PHE A 76 0.76 2.68 13.00
N SER A 77 0.38 3.94 13.06
CA SER A 77 -0.91 4.39 13.58
C SER A 77 -1.33 5.71 12.92
N HIS A 78 -2.60 5.83 12.62
CA HIS A 78 -3.22 7.01 12.02
C HIS A 78 -4.39 7.50 12.86
N ALA A 79 -4.71 8.79 12.75
CA ALA A 79 -5.92 9.38 13.28
C ALA A 79 -6.96 9.55 12.15
N ASP A 80 -8.23 9.31 12.47
CA ASP A 80 -9.37 9.49 11.55
C ASP A 80 -9.77 10.96 11.40
N ARG A 81 -9.29 11.82 12.30
CA ARG A 81 -9.48 13.27 12.27
C ARG A 81 -8.14 13.96 12.45
N HIS A 82 -8.01 15.14 11.86
CA HIS A 82 -6.81 15.95 12.06
C HIS A 82 -6.60 16.20 13.55
N PRO A 83 -5.38 16.02 14.09
CA PRO A 83 -5.11 16.15 15.54
C PRO A 83 -5.48 17.52 16.13
N GLU A 84 -5.40 18.57 15.32
CA GLU A 84 -5.75 19.96 15.70
C GLU A 84 -7.16 20.36 15.24
N GLY A 85 -7.98 19.41 14.75
CA GLY A 85 -9.35 19.68 14.31
C GLY A 85 -9.48 20.48 13.02
N ARG A 86 -8.40 20.60 12.20
CA ARG A 86 -8.44 21.31 10.91
C ARG A 86 -9.41 20.65 9.92
N SER A 87 -10.12 21.45 9.15
CA SER A 87 -10.88 20.98 7.98
C SER A 87 -9.95 20.55 6.84
N ILE A 88 -10.46 19.79 5.86
CA ILE A 88 -9.68 19.38 4.69
C ILE A 88 -9.11 20.59 3.95
N GLU A 89 -9.92 21.66 3.76
CA GLU A 89 -9.48 22.89 3.11
C GLU A 89 -8.30 23.53 3.86
N GLU A 90 -8.36 23.52 5.18
CA GLU A 90 -7.31 24.09 6.00
C GLU A 90 -6.04 23.23 5.96
N VAL A 91 -6.19 21.88 5.97
CA VAL A 91 -5.08 20.95 5.81
C VAL A 91 -4.35 21.20 4.49
N PHE A 92 -5.07 21.29 3.36
CA PHE A 92 -4.46 21.49 2.05
C PHE A 92 -3.88 22.91 1.87
N ARG A 93 -4.53 23.94 2.41
CA ARG A 93 -3.96 25.32 2.41
C ARG A 93 -2.64 25.41 3.17
N ARG A 94 -2.43 24.56 4.17
CA ARG A 94 -1.25 24.52 5.04
C ARG A 94 -0.40 23.27 4.82
N ILE A 95 -0.55 22.61 3.67
CA ILE A 95 0.07 21.30 3.42
C ILE A 95 1.61 21.36 3.38
N GLU A 96 2.17 22.54 3.08
CA GLU A 96 3.62 22.77 3.05
C GLU A 96 4.22 23.04 4.45
N GLU A 97 3.40 23.14 5.49
CA GLU A 97 3.92 23.26 6.85
C GLU A 97 4.73 22.01 7.22
N PRO A 98 5.90 22.21 7.87
CA PRO A 98 6.77 21.09 8.25
C PRO A 98 6.01 19.99 9.00
N ALA A 99 6.29 18.75 8.65
CA ALA A 99 5.64 17.56 9.21
C ALA A 99 4.13 17.44 8.94
N SER A 100 3.54 18.23 8.05
CA SER A 100 2.19 17.99 7.54
C SER A 100 2.13 16.62 6.88
N TRP A 101 1.05 15.89 7.15
CA TRP A 101 0.89 14.55 6.58
C TRP A 101 -0.58 14.15 6.51
N VAL A 102 -1.05 13.81 5.33
CA VAL A 102 -2.38 13.26 5.08
C VAL A 102 -2.29 12.09 4.12
N ALA A 103 -3.06 11.05 4.38
CA ALA A 103 -3.20 9.91 3.47
C ALA A 103 -4.67 9.71 3.06
N LEU A 104 -4.85 9.44 1.79
CA LEU A 104 -6.11 9.15 1.14
C LEU A 104 -6.19 7.65 0.89
N TYR A 105 -7.07 6.97 1.60
CA TYR A 105 -7.18 5.50 1.61
C TYR A 105 -8.28 5.01 0.69
N ASN A 106 -8.01 3.90 0.00
CA ASN A 106 -8.98 3.23 -0.87
C ASN A 106 -9.60 4.19 -1.88
N VAL A 107 -8.76 4.90 -2.62
CA VAL A 107 -9.21 5.94 -3.58
C VAL A 107 -10.11 5.37 -4.67
N GLU A 108 -10.07 4.06 -4.91
CA GLU A 108 -10.90 3.33 -5.86
C GLU A 108 -12.41 3.32 -5.51
N VAL A 109 -12.80 3.76 -4.33
CA VAL A 109 -14.24 3.94 -4.01
C VAL A 109 -14.84 5.09 -4.81
N ILE A 110 -14.00 6.02 -5.28
CA ILE A 110 -14.38 7.14 -6.16
C ILE A 110 -14.20 6.68 -7.62
N PRO A 111 -15.25 6.70 -8.46
CA PRO A 111 -15.25 6.06 -9.77
C PRO A 111 -14.11 6.49 -10.71
N ARG A 112 -13.75 7.78 -10.76
CA ARG A 112 -12.66 8.28 -11.61
C ARG A 112 -11.28 7.77 -11.16
N TYR A 113 -11.07 7.57 -9.85
CA TYR A 113 -9.83 7.00 -9.32
C TYR A 113 -9.79 5.48 -9.47
N ARG A 114 -10.94 4.81 -9.46
CA ARG A 114 -11.02 3.39 -9.86
C ARG A 114 -10.60 3.20 -11.31
N ALA A 115 -11.04 4.06 -12.21
CA ALA A 115 -10.62 4.03 -13.61
C ALA A 115 -9.12 4.26 -13.76
N LEU A 116 -8.57 5.25 -13.05
CA LEU A 116 -7.13 5.52 -13.00
C LEU A 116 -6.34 4.31 -12.45
N LEU A 117 -6.82 3.68 -11.39
CA LEU A 117 -6.18 2.48 -10.83
C LEU A 117 -6.16 1.34 -11.84
N GLY A 118 -7.27 1.15 -12.59
CA GLY A 118 -7.34 0.21 -13.70
C GLY A 118 -6.30 0.53 -14.79
N GLU A 119 -6.18 1.79 -15.19
CA GLU A 119 -5.17 2.23 -16.18
C GLU A 119 -3.74 1.91 -15.70
N ILE A 120 -3.43 2.20 -14.43
CA ILE A 120 -2.12 1.87 -13.85
C ILE A 120 -1.88 0.36 -13.89
N MET A 121 -2.83 -0.43 -13.42
CA MET A 121 -2.69 -1.88 -13.36
C MET A 121 -2.65 -2.52 -14.73
N ASP A 122 -3.39 -2.02 -15.72
CA ASP A 122 -3.38 -2.54 -17.09
C ASP A 122 -2.02 -2.37 -17.75
N SER A 123 -1.26 -1.32 -17.40
CA SER A 123 0.10 -1.10 -17.91
C SER A 123 1.11 -2.18 -17.47
N VAL A 124 0.85 -2.89 -16.36
CA VAL A 124 1.76 -3.89 -15.79
C VAL A 124 1.17 -5.29 -15.66
N ARG A 125 -0.14 -5.45 -15.85
CA ARG A 125 -0.90 -6.69 -15.61
C ARG A 125 -0.28 -7.91 -16.27
N SER A 126 0.02 -7.82 -17.56
CA SER A 126 0.58 -8.94 -18.32
C SER A 126 1.93 -9.42 -17.78
N ARG A 127 2.76 -8.50 -17.28
CA ARG A 127 4.07 -8.84 -16.70
C ARG A 127 3.93 -9.49 -15.32
N VAL A 128 3.00 -8.99 -14.50
CA VAL A 128 2.72 -9.55 -13.17
C VAL A 128 2.12 -10.95 -13.31
N GLU A 129 1.11 -11.12 -14.17
CA GLU A 129 0.37 -12.37 -14.30
C GLU A 129 1.17 -13.51 -14.94
N GLN A 130 2.29 -13.21 -15.63
CA GLN A 130 3.25 -14.23 -16.08
C GLN A 130 3.85 -15.04 -14.91
N GLU A 131 4.03 -14.41 -13.74
CA GLU A 131 4.61 -15.05 -12.56
C GLU A 131 3.58 -15.31 -11.46
N GLN A 132 2.62 -14.40 -11.30
CA GLN A 132 1.57 -14.47 -10.27
C GLN A 132 0.20 -14.17 -10.89
N PRO A 133 -0.52 -15.17 -11.36
CA PRO A 133 -1.83 -15.00 -11.99
C PRO A 133 -2.92 -14.56 -11.01
N ASP A 134 -4.08 -14.20 -11.56
CA ASP A 134 -5.29 -13.81 -10.86
C ASP A 134 -5.09 -12.57 -9.96
N ILE A 135 -4.77 -11.43 -10.54
CA ILE A 135 -4.78 -10.14 -9.83
C ILE A 135 -6.20 -9.83 -9.35
N PHE A 136 -6.35 -9.44 -8.09
CA PHE A 136 -7.64 -9.05 -7.50
C PHE A 136 -7.48 -8.08 -6.33
N LEU A 137 -8.57 -7.41 -5.94
CA LEU A 137 -8.63 -6.41 -4.87
C LEU A 137 -7.54 -5.34 -5.03
N GLU A 138 -7.55 -4.71 -6.20
CA GLU A 138 -6.70 -3.56 -6.47
C GLU A 138 -7.18 -2.38 -5.62
N THR A 139 -6.27 -1.79 -4.85
CA THR A 139 -6.56 -0.67 -3.95
C THR A 139 -5.51 0.42 -4.08
N GLY A 140 -5.91 1.66 -3.89
CA GLY A 140 -5.02 2.81 -4.02
C GLY A 140 -4.91 3.62 -2.73
N PHE A 141 -3.67 4.05 -2.40
CA PHE A 141 -3.37 4.88 -1.24
C PHE A 141 -2.48 6.04 -1.65
N ILE A 142 -2.93 7.28 -1.46
CA ILE A 142 -2.13 8.47 -1.79
C ILE A 142 -1.66 9.12 -0.50
N PHE A 143 -0.36 9.37 -0.42
CA PHE A 143 0.30 9.98 0.72
C PHE A 143 0.83 11.35 0.33
N ILE A 144 0.41 12.38 1.06
CA ILE A 144 0.81 13.78 0.86
C ILE A 144 1.46 14.25 2.16
N SER A 145 2.69 14.74 2.08
CA SER A 145 3.43 15.17 3.28
C SER A 145 4.45 16.25 2.97
N ALA A 146 4.70 17.13 3.94
CA ALA A 146 5.78 18.10 3.87
C ALA A 146 7.01 17.63 4.66
N PRO A 147 8.23 17.83 4.13
CA PRO A 147 9.46 17.54 4.86
C PRO A 147 9.62 18.38 6.15
N PRO A 148 10.24 17.84 7.22
CA PRO A 148 10.61 16.43 7.36
C PRO A 148 9.39 15.55 7.61
N SER A 149 9.31 14.40 6.95
CA SER A 149 8.22 13.46 7.16
C SER A 149 8.70 12.02 7.12
N VAL A 150 7.99 11.14 7.82
CA VAL A 150 8.29 9.72 7.85
C VAL A 150 7.01 8.89 7.71
N THR A 151 7.13 7.72 7.09
CA THR A 151 6.19 6.63 7.26
C THR A 151 6.88 5.58 8.13
N PRO A 152 6.32 5.21 9.29
CA PRO A 152 6.93 4.23 10.17
C PRO A 152 7.13 2.86 9.52
N PHE A 153 8.08 2.09 10.03
CA PHE A 153 8.38 0.73 9.60
C PHE A 153 7.17 -0.19 9.75
N HIS A 154 6.77 -0.85 8.66
CA HIS A 154 5.64 -1.76 8.62
C HIS A 154 5.78 -2.79 7.48
N ILE A 155 4.80 -3.68 7.37
CA ILE A 155 4.62 -4.61 6.26
C ILE A 155 3.19 -4.51 5.74
N ASP A 156 3.00 -4.77 4.44
CA ASP A 156 1.69 -4.89 3.81
C ASP A 156 1.38 -6.33 3.42
N ARG A 157 0.11 -6.65 3.25
CA ARG A 157 -0.34 -7.99 2.84
C ARG A 157 -0.40 -8.14 1.33
N GLU A 158 -0.36 -7.05 0.64
CA GLU A 158 -0.45 -6.86 -0.79
C GLU A 158 0.95 -6.82 -1.44
N ASN A 159 1.02 -7.11 -2.72
CA ASN A 159 2.10 -6.61 -3.57
C ASN A 159 1.86 -5.11 -3.80
N ASN A 160 2.92 -4.34 -3.96
CA ASN A 160 2.82 -2.88 -4.06
C ASN A 160 3.66 -2.33 -5.20
N PHE A 161 3.04 -1.52 -6.06
CA PHE A 161 3.72 -0.53 -6.91
C PHE A 161 3.63 0.82 -6.21
N TRP A 162 4.74 1.31 -5.71
CA TRP A 162 4.82 2.61 -5.05
C TRP A 162 5.41 3.64 -6.00
N LEU A 163 4.64 4.68 -6.35
CA LEU A 163 4.95 5.68 -7.36
C LEU A 163 5.18 7.04 -6.69
N GLN A 164 6.31 7.70 -6.98
CA GLN A 164 6.56 9.07 -6.53
C GLN A 164 6.04 10.05 -7.58
N LEU A 165 5.10 10.91 -7.16
CA LEU A 165 4.39 11.84 -8.05
C LEU A 165 4.96 13.25 -7.98
N GLN A 166 5.32 13.74 -6.79
CA GLN A 166 5.84 15.07 -6.55
C GLN A 166 6.83 15.05 -5.39
N GLY A 167 7.80 15.98 -5.40
CA GLY A 167 8.81 16.08 -4.36
C GLY A 167 9.73 14.87 -4.31
N ARG A 168 10.45 14.71 -3.20
CA ARG A 168 11.44 13.64 -3.02
C ARG A 168 11.18 12.82 -1.76
N LYS A 169 11.51 11.54 -1.82
CA LYS A 169 11.52 10.62 -0.67
C LYS A 169 12.63 9.61 -0.78
N THR A 170 13.14 9.16 0.36
CA THR A 170 13.89 7.92 0.46
C THR A 170 12.94 6.82 0.91
N MET A 171 12.85 5.73 0.16
CA MET A 171 12.16 4.51 0.54
C MET A 171 13.19 3.45 0.90
N SER A 172 13.10 2.90 2.12
CA SER A 172 13.90 1.76 2.55
C SER A 172 13.02 0.51 2.54
N VAL A 173 13.45 -0.53 1.85
CA VAL A 173 12.70 -1.79 1.69
C VAL A 173 13.62 -2.97 1.99
N TRP A 174 13.13 -3.95 2.75
CA TRP A 174 13.82 -5.20 3.05
C TRP A 174 13.18 -6.38 2.33
N SER A 175 14.01 -7.37 2.04
CA SER A 175 13.50 -8.63 1.47
C SER A 175 12.44 -9.26 2.39
N PRO A 176 11.28 -9.67 1.86
CA PRO A 176 10.27 -10.39 2.65
C PRO A 176 10.75 -11.78 3.09
N ALA A 177 11.85 -12.28 2.51
CA ALA A 177 12.48 -13.54 2.90
C ALA A 177 13.43 -13.40 4.10
N ASP A 178 13.86 -12.18 4.43
CA ASP A 178 14.74 -11.93 5.58
C ASP A 178 13.96 -11.97 6.90
N ARG A 179 13.95 -13.13 7.51
CA ARG A 179 13.24 -13.39 8.77
C ARG A 179 13.97 -12.90 10.02
N SER A 180 15.18 -12.36 9.88
CA SER A 180 15.87 -11.65 10.95
C SER A 180 15.30 -10.25 11.17
N VAL A 181 14.73 -9.64 10.11
CA VAL A 181 14.08 -8.32 10.15
C VAL A 181 12.63 -8.43 10.65
N VAL A 182 11.84 -9.33 10.07
CA VAL A 182 10.48 -9.63 10.55
C VAL A 182 10.30 -11.14 10.61
N SER A 183 10.09 -11.67 11.81
CA SER A 183 9.99 -13.13 12.03
C SER A 183 8.75 -13.73 11.35
N VAL A 184 8.80 -15.04 11.10
CA VAL A 184 7.66 -15.80 10.53
C VAL A 184 6.40 -15.61 11.36
N GLU A 185 6.55 -15.61 12.69
CA GLU A 185 5.44 -15.45 13.64
C GLU A 185 4.81 -14.06 13.56
N ALA A 186 5.64 -13.01 13.38
CA ALA A 186 5.15 -11.64 13.23
C ALA A 186 4.37 -11.48 11.91
N VAL A 187 4.87 -12.05 10.81
CA VAL A 187 4.16 -12.08 9.52
C VAL A 187 2.85 -12.86 9.65
N GLU A 188 2.88 -14.04 10.28
CA GLU A 188 1.67 -14.86 10.52
C GLU A 188 0.64 -14.11 11.35
N GLU A 189 1.07 -13.43 12.43
CA GLU A 189 0.20 -12.60 13.27
C GLU A 189 -0.46 -11.49 12.46
N PHE A 190 0.31 -10.80 11.60
CA PHE A 190 -0.22 -9.74 10.76
C PHE A 190 -1.20 -10.27 9.70
N ILE A 191 -0.83 -11.33 8.97
CA ILE A 191 -1.69 -11.93 7.93
C ILE A 191 -3.01 -12.43 8.52
N VAL A 192 -2.98 -13.07 9.70
CA VAL A 192 -4.14 -13.77 10.27
C VAL A 192 -4.94 -12.92 11.24
N ALA A 193 -4.30 -12.03 11.98
CA ALA A 193 -4.92 -11.23 13.04
C ALA A 193 -4.85 -9.71 12.81
N HIS A 194 -4.29 -9.25 11.69
CA HIS A 194 -4.15 -7.83 11.32
C HIS A 194 -3.37 -6.99 12.36
N SER A 195 -2.41 -7.62 13.06
CA SER A 195 -1.66 -6.97 14.12
C SER A 195 -0.21 -6.75 13.75
N LEU A 196 0.23 -5.50 13.74
CA LEU A 196 1.61 -5.07 13.53
C LEU A 196 2.42 -5.00 14.83
N ARG A 197 1.88 -5.40 15.98
CA ARG A 197 2.53 -5.24 17.30
C ARG A 197 3.93 -5.84 17.39
N ASN A 198 4.20 -6.91 16.62
CA ASN A 198 5.47 -7.62 16.57
C ASN A 198 6.35 -7.22 15.38
N VAL A 199 5.91 -6.24 14.58
CA VAL A 199 6.67 -5.63 13.50
C VAL A 199 7.26 -4.33 14.03
N ARG A 200 8.56 -4.35 14.34
CA ARG A 200 9.26 -3.24 15.00
C ARG A 200 10.58 -2.98 14.32
N PHE A 201 10.86 -1.72 14.00
CA PHE A 201 12.15 -1.30 13.50
C PHE A 201 13.23 -1.39 14.59
N LYS A 202 14.40 -1.85 14.19
CA LYS A 202 15.64 -1.76 14.96
C LYS A 202 16.72 -1.18 14.04
N GLU A 203 17.50 -0.25 14.55
CA GLU A 203 18.55 0.40 13.75
C GLU A 203 19.54 -0.61 13.13
N ALA A 204 19.78 -1.74 13.81
CA ALA A 204 20.59 -2.85 13.31
C ALA A 204 20.06 -3.48 12.00
N PHE A 205 18.82 -3.22 11.62
CA PHE A 205 18.23 -3.73 10.35
C PHE A 205 18.61 -2.87 9.14
N ARG A 206 18.95 -1.59 9.36
CA ARG A 206 19.18 -0.61 8.29
C ARG A 206 20.18 -1.08 7.22
N PRO A 207 21.36 -1.67 7.57
CA PRO A 207 22.29 -2.12 6.55
C PRO A 207 21.77 -3.20 5.60
N GLY A 208 20.70 -3.92 5.97
CA GLY A 208 20.05 -4.92 5.12
C GLY A 208 18.95 -4.38 4.21
N SER A 209 18.64 -3.07 4.27
CA SER A 209 17.67 -2.46 3.38
C SER A 209 18.26 -2.15 2.01
N GLN A 210 17.38 -2.18 0.99
CA GLN A 210 17.61 -1.49 -0.27
C GLN A 210 17.01 -0.08 -0.12
N GLU A 211 17.82 0.96 -0.32
CA GLU A 211 17.36 2.33 -0.25
C GLU A 211 17.21 2.92 -1.66
N PHE A 212 16.08 3.56 -1.88
CA PHE A 212 15.71 4.22 -3.13
C PHE A 212 15.44 5.70 -2.85
N ASP A 213 16.29 6.56 -3.39
CA ASP A 213 16.01 8.00 -3.45
C ASP A 213 15.19 8.27 -4.70
N VAL A 214 13.94 8.67 -4.51
CA VAL A 214 12.95 8.78 -5.58
C VAL A 214 12.44 10.20 -5.73
N GLY A 215 12.31 10.62 -6.96
CA GLY A 215 11.68 11.87 -7.41
C GLY A 215 10.49 11.59 -8.33
N PRO A 216 9.84 12.65 -8.87
CA PRO A 216 8.70 12.49 -9.76
C PRO A 216 9.01 11.61 -10.98
N GLY A 217 8.19 10.57 -11.18
CA GLY A 217 8.38 9.57 -12.24
C GLY A 217 9.21 8.36 -11.84
N ASP A 218 9.76 8.33 -10.63
CA ASP A 218 10.38 7.15 -10.05
C ASP A 218 9.37 6.35 -9.23
N GLY A 219 9.63 5.05 -9.10
CA GLY A 219 8.86 4.19 -8.23
C GLY A 219 9.62 2.93 -7.82
N VAL A 220 9.00 2.18 -6.92
CA VAL A 220 9.55 0.92 -6.38
C VAL A 220 8.43 -0.11 -6.34
N TYR A 221 8.70 -1.27 -6.91
CA TYR A 221 7.88 -2.44 -6.67
C TYR A 221 8.47 -3.26 -5.51
N PHE A 222 7.61 -3.74 -4.64
CA PHE A 222 8.00 -4.71 -3.62
C PHE A 222 6.88 -5.73 -3.36
N PRO A 223 7.26 -7.01 -3.16
CA PRO A 223 6.29 -8.08 -2.93
C PRO A 223 5.65 -7.99 -1.55
N SER A 224 4.52 -8.67 -1.41
CA SER A 224 3.78 -8.84 -0.14
C SER A 224 4.71 -9.14 1.03
N THR A 225 4.44 -8.55 2.16
CA THR A 225 5.17 -8.68 3.43
C THR A 225 6.62 -8.18 3.43
N SER A 226 7.03 -7.44 2.40
CA SER A 226 8.30 -6.70 2.43
C SER A 226 8.25 -5.63 3.50
N PRO A 227 9.14 -5.66 4.50
CA PRO A 227 9.23 -4.56 5.44
C PRO A 227 9.67 -3.29 4.74
N HIS A 228 9.05 -2.17 5.05
CA HIS A 228 9.39 -0.90 4.43
C HIS A 228 9.08 0.30 5.32
N MET A 229 9.72 1.40 5.02
CA MET A 229 9.50 2.71 5.64
C MET A 229 9.97 3.81 4.69
N THR A 230 9.50 5.04 4.92
CA THR A 230 9.94 6.20 4.14
C THR A 230 10.44 7.32 5.03
N ARG A 231 11.24 8.22 4.44
CA ARG A 231 11.60 9.51 5.03
C ARG A 231 11.75 10.57 3.95
N SER A 232 11.52 11.82 4.32
CA SER A 232 11.96 13.00 3.58
C SER A 232 12.76 13.92 4.50
N GLU A 233 13.85 14.47 3.96
CA GLU A 233 14.81 15.24 4.73
C GLU A 233 14.36 16.69 4.88
N PRO A 234 14.70 17.39 5.99
CA PRO A 234 14.30 18.80 6.21
C PRO A 234 14.73 19.76 5.09
N ASN A 235 15.90 19.52 4.50
CA ASN A 235 16.46 20.34 3.43
C ASN A 235 15.80 20.13 2.06
N TRP A 236 14.82 19.21 1.97
CA TRP A 236 14.00 19.02 0.78
C TRP A 236 12.73 19.88 0.80
N ALA A 237 12.47 20.62 1.89
CA ALA A 237 11.39 21.60 1.97
C ALA A 237 11.76 22.83 1.13
N ILE A 238 11.20 22.90 -0.09
CA ILE A 238 11.36 24.05 -0.99
C ILE A 238 10.00 24.73 -1.11
N PRO A 239 9.87 26.05 -0.86
CA PRO A 239 8.60 26.76 -1.04
C PRO A 239 8.01 26.52 -2.43
N GLY A 240 6.75 26.08 -2.48
CA GLY A 240 6.04 25.75 -3.72
C GLY A 240 6.30 24.35 -4.29
N ASP A 241 7.40 23.68 -3.89
CA ASP A 241 7.77 22.33 -4.33
C ASP A 241 8.07 21.37 -3.17
N GLY A 242 7.94 21.84 -1.94
CA GLY A 242 8.31 21.09 -0.73
C GLY A 242 7.39 19.93 -0.39
N VAL A 243 6.24 19.83 -1.04
CA VAL A 243 5.28 18.75 -0.79
C VAL A 243 5.70 17.49 -1.52
N SER A 244 5.76 16.38 -0.79
CA SER A 244 5.97 15.05 -1.36
C SER A 244 4.65 14.32 -1.51
N VAL A 245 4.34 13.87 -2.73
CA VAL A 245 3.15 13.07 -3.06
C VAL A 245 3.59 11.72 -3.59
N SER A 246 3.07 10.65 -2.98
CA SER A 246 3.33 9.28 -3.39
C SER A 246 2.02 8.51 -3.55
N PHE A 247 1.97 7.56 -4.47
CA PHE A 247 0.81 6.71 -4.72
C PHE A 247 1.20 5.23 -4.58
N GLY A 248 0.69 4.55 -3.56
CA GLY A 248 0.77 3.11 -3.40
C GLY A 248 -0.38 2.42 -4.13
N VAL A 249 -0.07 1.56 -5.07
CA VAL A 249 -1.04 0.73 -5.80
C VAL A 249 -0.85 -0.70 -5.34
N ASN A 250 -1.79 -1.16 -4.53
CA ASN A 250 -1.74 -2.42 -3.83
C ASN A 250 -2.67 -3.46 -4.49
N PHE A 251 -2.22 -4.69 -4.59
CA PHE A 251 -3.00 -5.76 -5.19
C PHE A 251 -2.64 -7.13 -4.63
N TYR A 252 -3.61 -8.03 -4.68
CA TYR A 252 -3.42 -9.44 -4.37
C TYR A 252 -3.33 -10.28 -5.64
N THR A 253 -2.78 -11.49 -5.50
CA THR A 253 -2.71 -12.51 -6.55
C THR A 253 -3.10 -13.87 -5.99
N SER A 254 -3.24 -14.89 -6.85
CA SER A 254 -3.42 -16.26 -6.39
C SER A 254 -2.28 -16.73 -5.48
N ALA A 255 -1.04 -16.24 -5.70
CA ALA A 255 0.12 -16.56 -4.87
C ALA A 255 0.00 -15.97 -3.46
N THR A 256 -0.33 -14.67 -3.33
CA THR A 256 -0.54 -14.03 -2.02
C THR A 256 -1.72 -14.66 -1.27
N ARG A 257 -2.81 -14.99 -1.96
CA ARG A 257 -3.96 -15.72 -1.40
C ARG A 257 -3.56 -17.09 -0.87
N ARG A 258 -2.75 -17.84 -1.63
CA ARG A 258 -2.24 -19.15 -1.22
C ARG A 258 -1.36 -19.03 0.02
N ALA A 259 -0.41 -18.08 0.04
CA ALA A 259 0.45 -17.81 1.18
C ALA A 259 -0.36 -17.47 2.45
N ALA A 260 -1.39 -16.63 2.33
CA ALA A 260 -2.26 -16.29 3.44
C ALA A 260 -3.00 -17.50 4.02
N ARG A 261 -3.46 -18.43 3.16
CA ARG A 261 -4.09 -19.69 3.60
C ARG A 261 -3.10 -20.61 4.33
N VAL A 262 -1.87 -20.72 3.83
CA VAL A 262 -0.81 -21.50 4.50
C VAL A 262 -0.51 -20.90 5.88
N HIS A 263 -0.41 -19.57 6.02
CA HIS A 263 -0.25 -18.90 7.32
C HIS A 263 -1.40 -19.21 8.27
N GLN A 264 -2.64 -19.22 7.79
CA GLN A 264 -3.82 -19.59 8.61
C GLN A 264 -3.69 -21.00 9.19
N PHE A 265 -3.27 -21.98 8.38
CA PHE A 265 -3.08 -23.35 8.83
C PHE A 265 -1.85 -23.48 9.75
N ASN A 266 -0.72 -22.87 9.39
CA ASN A 266 0.49 -22.86 10.20
C ASN A 266 0.23 -22.33 11.62
N ARG A 267 -0.62 -21.28 11.74
CA ARG A 267 -1.01 -20.73 13.05
C ARG A 267 -1.73 -21.74 13.92
N VAL A 268 -2.56 -22.62 13.35
CA VAL A 268 -3.22 -23.71 14.11
C VAL A 268 -2.17 -24.70 14.60
N LEU A 269 -1.25 -25.12 13.75
CA LEU A 269 -0.17 -26.04 14.12
C LEU A 269 0.71 -25.44 15.25
N ARG A 270 1.09 -24.19 15.10
CA ARG A 270 1.95 -23.50 16.07
C ARG A 270 1.28 -23.33 17.42
N LYS A 271 0.01 -22.87 17.42
CA LYS A 271 -0.72 -22.59 18.69
C LYS A 271 -1.34 -23.83 19.32
N GLY A 272 -1.77 -24.80 18.50
CA GLY A 272 -2.47 -26.00 18.99
C GLY A 272 -1.52 -27.16 19.31
N LEU A 273 -0.46 -27.34 18.53
CA LEU A 273 0.44 -28.48 18.63
C LEU A 273 1.88 -28.11 19.04
N ASN A 274 2.15 -26.84 19.33
CA ASN A 274 3.49 -26.32 19.61
C ASN A 274 4.53 -26.72 18.57
N PHE A 275 4.10 -26.85 17.30
CA PHE A 275 4.91 -27.26 16.15
C PHE A 275 5.27 -26.03 15.31
N SER A 276 6.53 -25.90 14.89
CA SER A 276 7.02 -24.79 14.04
C SER A 276 7.05 -25.22 12.56
N PRO A 277 5.96 -24.99 11.79
CA PRO A 277 5.92 -25.37 10.39
C PRO A 277 6.78 -24.46 9.53
N ALA A 278 7.26 -24.97 8.39
CA ALA A 278 7.93 -24.18 7.37
C ALA A 278 7.03 -23.00 6.91
N ALA A 279 7.65 -21.84 6.69
CA ALA A 279 6.98 -20.67 6.15
C ALA A 279 6.46 -20.94 4.71
N PRO A 280 5.40 -20.22 4.26
CA PRO A 280 4.94 -20.31 2.89
C PRO A 280 6.10 -20.11 1.88
N GLY A 281 6.14 -20.96 0.85
CA GLY A 281 7.17 -20.98 -0.18
C GLY A 281 8.42 -21.82 0.15
N GLN A 282 8.68 -22.13 1.42
CA GLN A 282 9.82 -22.97 1.81
C GLN A 282 9.59 -24.46 1.57
N ALA A 283 8.33 -24.92 1.50
CA ALA A 283 7.97 -26.30 1.25
C ALA A 283 6.76 -26.36 0.28
N PRO A 284 6.96 -26.12 -1.03
CA PRO A 284 5.87 -25.92 -2.01
C PRO A 284 4.87 -27.09 -2.08
N VAL A 285 5.35 -28.33 -1.94
CA VAL A 285 4.49 -29.52 -1.92
C VAL A 285 3.58 -29.51 -0.69
N LEU A 286 4.13 -29.23 0.49
CA LEU A 286 3.35 -29.13 1.72
C LEU A 286 2.39 -27.94 1.68
N ASP A 287 2.77 -26.85 1.06
CA ASP A 287 1.91 -25.66 0.91
C ASP A 287 0.68 -25.97 0.05
N THR A 288 0.79 -26.90 -0.92
CA THR A 288 -0.34 -27.38 -1.73
C THR A 288 -1.38 -28.11 -0.88
N LEU A 289 -0.93 -28.84 0.14
CA LEU A 289 -1.81 -29.54 1.10
C LEU A 289 -2.34 -28.60 2.19
N LYS A 290 -1.51 -27.67 2.67
CA LYS A 290 -1.88 -26.72 3.74
C LYS A 290 -2.88 -25.67 3.30
N ALA A 291 -2.81 -25.19 2.06
CA ALA A 291 -3.64 -24.09 1.59
C ALA A 291 -5.15 -24.40 1.62
N PRO A 292 -5.67 -25.57 1.17
CA PRO A 292 -7.06 -25.92 1.33
C PRO A 292 -7.50 -26.00 2.80
N LEU A 293 -6.68 -26.59 3.66
CA LEU A 293 -6.95 -26.70 5.10
C LEU A 293 -7.01 -25.30 5.74
N GLY A 294 -6.09 -24.41 5.38
CA GLY A 294 -6.09 -23.02 5.83
C GLY A 294 -7.32 -22.26 5.35
N HIS A 295 -7.85 -22.55 4.18
CA HIS A 295 -9.11 -21.96 3.71
C HIS A 295 -10.28 -22.33 4.64
N VAL A 296 -10.40 -23.60 5.03
CA VAL A 296 -11.44 -24.08 5.97
C VAL A 296 -11.28 -23.41 7.33
N VAL A 297 -10.05 -23.36 7.86
CA VAL A 297 -9.75 -22.67 9.14
C VAL A 297 -10.14 -21.19 9.07
N GLY A 298 -9.80 -20.50 7.99
CA GLY A 298 -10.15 -19.10 7.78
C GLY A 298 -11.66 -18.87 7.69
N ALA A 299 -12.39 -19.74 7.02
CA ALA A 299 -13.85 -19.69 6.94
C ALA A 299 -14.49 -19.90 8.31
N ALA A 300 -14.07 -20.91 9.07
CA ALA A 300 -14.56 -21.18 10.42
C ALA A 300 -14.33 -19.99 11.37
N ARG A 301 -13.15 -19.36 11.31
CA ARG A 301 -12.85 -18.15 12.11
C ARG A 301 -13.75 -16.97 11.77
N ARG A 302 -14.03 -16.72 10.47
CA ARG A 302 -14.95 -15.65 10.05
C ARG A 302 -16.36 -15.88 10.57
N LEU A 303 -16.86 -17.11 10.49
CA LEU A 303 -18.18 -17.49 11.02
C LEU A 303 -18.25 -17.30 12.54
N ALA A 304 -17.26 -17.81 13.28
CA ALA A 304 -17.21 -17.60 14.73
C ALA A 304 -17.16 -16.11 15.09
N GLY A 305 -16.36 -15.31 14.39
CA GLY A 305 -16.31 -13.86 14.59
C GLY A 305 -17.61 -13.14 14.24
N ALA A 306 -18.39 -13.60 13.27
CA ALA A 306 -19.71 -13.07 12.93
C ALA A 306 -20.72 -13.38 14.04
N VAL A 307 -20.76 -14.63 14.52
CA VAL A 307 -21.64 -15.06 15.64
C VAL A 307 -21.35 -14.27 16.92
N LEU A 308 -20.05 -14.07 17.26
CA LEU A 308 -19.69 -13.30 18.46
C LEU A 308 -20.05 -11.80 18.35
N ARG A 309 -20.04 -11.23 17.15
CA ARG A 309 -20.50 -9.84 16.94
C ARG A 309 -22.01 -9.70 17.05
N SER A 310 -22.79 -10.65 16.51
CA SER A 310 -24.25 -10.65 16.62
C SER A 310 -24.75 -10.94 18.04
N ALA A 311 -23.94 -11.64 18.86
CA ALA A 311 -24.26 -11.94 20.25
C ALA A 311 -23.89 -10.82 21.26
N ARG A 312 -23.22 -9.74 20.83
CA ARG A 312 -22.97 -8.58 21.69
C ARG A 312 -24.28 -7.76 21.79
N PRO A 313 -24.85 -7.57 22.99
CA PRO A 313 -25.98 -6.66 23.16
C PRO A 313 -25.56 -5.26 22.66
N THR A 314 -26.40 -4.63 21.87
CA THR A 314 -26.28 -3.18 21.62
C THR A 314 -26.30 -2.50 22.97
N ALA A 315 -25.19 -1.91 23.38
CA ALA A 315 -25.16 -1.09 24.61
C ALA A 315 -26.21 -0.01 24.42
N ALA A 316 -27.19 0.02 25.34
CA ALA A 316 -28.17 1.08 25.38
C ALA A 316 -27.45 2.42 25.53
N PRO A 317 -27.90 3.49 24.83
CA PRO A 317 -27.33 4.81 25.01
C PRO A 317 -27.44 5.17 26.50
N PRO A 318 -26.45 5.86 27.11
CA PRO A 318 -26.52 6.30 28.47
C PRO A 318 -27.76 7.19 28.65
N PRO A 319 -28.52 7.05 29.73
CA PRO A 319 -29.65 7.92 30.00
C PRO A 319 -29.16 9.31 30.34
N GLY A 320 -29.51 10.27 29.53
CA GLY A 320 -29.56 11.71 29.83
C GLY A 320 -28.22 12.42 29.94
N ALA A 321 -27.82 13.13 28.87
CA ALA A 321 -27.16 14.43 28.96
C ALA A 321 -27.70 15.32 27.84
#